data_a20fb0bfebfa876e5f05ff2bfa50c3e4
#
_entry.id   a20fb0bfebfa876e5f05ff2bfa50c3e4
#
_cell.length_a   1.000
_cell.length_b   1.000
_cell.length_c   1.000
_cell.angle_alpha   90.00
_cell.angle_beta   90.00
_cell.angle_gamma   90.00
#
_symmetry.space_group_name_H-M   'P 1'
#
loop_
_entity.id
_entity.type
_entity.pdbx_description
1 polymer ?
#
loop_
_entity_poly.entity_id
_entity_poly.type
_entity_poly.pdbx_seq_one_letter_code
_entity_poly.pdbx_strand_id
1 'polypeptide(L)'
;LLYIDVLEHIEDPTAELQRACDLLHSGGHLIIVVPAFQFLYSPFDRAIGHHRRYTRTMLRSQLPAGLTIERMQYMDSIGLLLSLGNKIALRKAAPTMGQITFWDRNIIPLSRMIDKLVLRSFGRSLIAVVRKP
;
A
#
# COMPACT_ATOMS: atom_id res chain seq x y z
N LEU A 1 -15.45 -0.22 5.54
CA LEU A 1 -14.36 0.51 6.19
C LEU A 1 -13.24 0.76 5.21
N LEU A 2 -12.49 1.87 5.40
CA LEU A 2 -11.34 2.24 4.56
C LEU A 2 -10.12 2.49 5.45
N TYR A 3 -9.01 1.84 5.12
CA TYR A 3 -7.70 2.02 5.72
C TYR A 3 -6.72 2.38 4.59
N ILE A 4 -6.64 3.67 4.26
CA ILE A 4 -5.79 4.19 3.19
C ILE A 4 -4.63 4.94 3.82
N ASP A 5 -3.41 4.42 3.64
CA ASP A 5 -2.18 4.95 4.24
C ASP A 5 -2.31 5.16 5.77
N VAL A 6 -2.83 4.14 6.47
CA VAL A 6 -3.06 4.15 7.92
C VAL A 6 -2.30 3.03 8.61
N LEU A 7 -2.37 1.82 8.07
CA LEU A 7 -1.92 0.61 8.76
C LEU A 7 -0.40 0.57 8.99
N GLU A 8 0.38 1.24 8.13
CA GLU A 8 1.82 1.40 8.27
C GLU A 8 2.23 2.26 9.46
N HIS A 9 1.33 3.10 9.98
CA HIS A 9 1.54 3.93 11.17
C HIS A 9 1.15 3.22 12.47
N ILE A 10 0.48 2.05 12.37
CA ILE A 10 -0.01 1.30 13.52
C ILE A 10 1.07 0.32 14.00
N GLU A 11 1.42 0.39 15.27
CA GLU A 11 2.45 -0.47 15.85
C GLU A 11 2.01 -1.94 15.88
N ASP A 12 0.77 -2.20 16.33
CA ASP A 12 0.12 -3.53 16.28
C ASP A 12 -1.02 -3.56 15.25
N PRO A 13 -0.71 -3.82 13.97
CA PRO A 13 -1.71 -3.87 12.91
C PRO A 13 -2.64 -5.07 13.03
N THR A 14 -2.23 -6.16 13.71
CA THR A 14 -3.08 -7.34 13.89
C THR A 14 -4.24 -7.03 14.82
N ALA A 15 -3.97 -6.39 15.95
CA ALA A 15 -5.02 -5.96 16.88
C ALA A 15 -5.95 -4.93 16.22
N GLU A 16 -5.41 -4.01 15.42
CA GLU A 16 -6.21 -3.01 14.70
C GLU A 16 -7.12 -3.65 13.65
N LEU A 17 -6.61 -4.59 12.87
CA LEU A 17 -7.41 -5.31 11.87
C LEU A 17 -8.48 -6.18 12.52
N GLN A 18 -8.23 -6.73 13.71
CA GLN A 18 -9.24 -7.43 14.48
C GLN A 18 -10.38 -6.48 14.90
N ARG A 19 -10.06 -5.29 15.45
CA ARG A 19 -11.06 -4.26 15.77
C ARG A 19 -11.87 -3.83 14.55
N ALA A 20 -11.20 -3.61 13.42
CA ALA A 20 -11.87 -3.26 12.16
C ALA A 20 -12.84 -4.37 11.72
N CYS A 21 -12.43 -5.64 11.85
CA CYS A 21 -13.27 -6.80 11.55
C CYS A 21 -14.51 -6.87 12.45
N ASP A 22 -14.34 -6.59 13.74
CA ASP A 22 -15.44 -6.63 14.72
C ASP A 22 -16.52 -5.57 14.40
N LEU A 23 -16.11 -4.42 13.88
CA LEU A 23 -17.00 -3.33 13.45
C LEU A 23 -17.72 -3.59 12.12
N LEU A 24 -17.27 -4.57 11.33
CA LEU A 24 -17.92 -4.90 10.06
C LEU A 24 -19.20 -5.73 10.32
N HIS A 25 -20.26 -5.40 9.59
CA HIS A 25 -21.41 -6.28 9.44
C HIS A 25 -21.08 -7.48 8.54
N SER A 26 -21.88 -8.56 8.62
CA SER A 26 -21.85 -9.63 7.64
C SER A 26 -22.07 -9.05 6.22
N GLY A 27 -21.28 -9.48 5.27
CA GLY A 27 -21.21 -8.90 3.92
C GLY A 27 -20.43 -7.59 3.81
N GLY A 28 -20.01 -6.99 4.93
CA GLY A 28 -19.26 -5.74 4.95
C GLY A 28 -17.83 -5.89 4.40
N HIS A 29 -17.30 -4.79 3.84
CA HIS A 29 -15.97 -4.77 3.22
C HIS A 29 -15.00 -3.88 3.99
N LEU A 30 -13.75 -4.33 4.06
CA LEU A 30 -12.59 -3.55 4.48
C LEU A 30 -11.64 -3.39 3.29
N ILE A 31 -11.37 -2.15 2.92
CA ILE A 31 -10.41 -1.80 1.87
C ILE A 31 -9.17 -1.26 2.55
N ILE A 32 -8.03 -1.87 2.27
CA ILE A 32 -6.72 -1.53 2.81
C ILE A 32 -5.82 -1.10 1.67
N VAL A 33 -5.21 0.07 1.78
CA VAL A 33 -4.14 0.53 0.89
C VAL A 33 -2.94 0.87 1.76
N VAL A 34 -1.79 0.27 1.45
CA VAL A 34 -0.55 0.43 2.22
C VAL A 34 0.66 0.54 1.29
N PRO A 35 1.74 1.21 1.69
CA PRO A 35 2.98 1.25 0.95
C PRO A 35 3.59 -0.15 0.85
N ALA A 36 4.06 -0.51 -0.34
CA ALA A 36 4.58 -1.83 -0.64
C ALA A 36 6.12 -1.89 -0.51
N PHE A 37 6.60 -3.10 -0.22
CA PHE A 37 8.00 -3.54 -0.21
C PHE A 37 8.92 -2.82 0.78
N GLN A 38 9.34 -3.55 1.80
CA GLN A 38 10.24 -3.06 2.84
C GLN A 38 11.58 -2.56 2.29
N PHE A 39 12.07 -3.09 1.16
CA PHE A 39 13.29 -2.59 0.54
C PHE A 39 13.21 -1.15 0.02
N LEU A 40 11.98 -0.61 -0.16
CA LEU A 40 11.75 0.81 -0.51
C LEU A 40 11.69 1.72 0.72
N TYR A 41 11.68 1.15 1.94
CA TYR A 41 11.64 1.94 3.15
C TYR A 41 12.80 2.95 3.18
N SER A 42 12.49 4.20 3.50
CA SER A 42 13.37 5.34 3.33
C SER A 42 13.38 6.23 4.58
N PRO A 43 14.31 7.20 4.69
CA PRO A 43 14.27 8.22 5.74
C PRO A 43 12.96 9.03 5.74
N PHE A 44 12.32 9.19 4.57
CA PHE A 44 11.02 9.84 4.47
C PHE A 44 9.92 9.03 5.18
N ASP A 45 9.86 7.70 4.96
CA ASP A 45 8.91 6.83 5.67
C ASP A 45 9.05 6.99 7.20
N ARG A 46 10.29 6.98 7.68
CA ARG A 46 10.58 7.18 9.11
C ARG A 46 10.13 8.56 9.59
N ALA A 47 10.40 9.60 8.81
CA ALA A 47 10.06 10.99 9.18
C ALA A 47 8.56 11.22 9.30
N ILE A 48 7.74 10.50 8.50
CA ILE A 48 6.28 10.57 8.57
C ILE A 48 5.66 9.52 9.50
N GLY A 49 6.47 8.76 10.24
CA GLY A 49 6.02 7.83 11.28
C GLY A 49 5.58 6.46 10.76
N HIS A 50 6.06 6.03 9.59
CA HIS A 50 5.84 4.65 9.16
C HIS A 50 6.68 3.67 9.98
N HIS A 51 6.07 2.62 10.48
CA HIS A 51 6.77 1.50 11.10
C HIS A 51 7.28 0.50 10.05
N ARG A 52 6.55 0.34 8.92
CA ARG A 52 6.83 -0.70 7.92
C ARG A 52 6.21 -0.41 6.56
N ARG A 53 6.65 -1.20 5.58
CA ARG A 53 6.00 -1.37 4.29
C ARG A 53 5.59 -2.83 4.12
N TYR A 54 4.61 -3.11 3.29
CA TYR A 54 3.93 -4.38 3.25
C TYR A 54 4.26 -5.23 2.01
N THR A 55 4.20 -6.54 2.18
CA THR A 55 4.05 -7.52 1.09
C THR A 55 2.69 -8.19 1.20
N ARG A 56 2.25 -8.86 0.13
CA ARG A 56 1.00 -9.65 0.15
C ARG A 56 1.00 -10.68 1.28
N THR A 57 2.11 -11.40 1.44
CA THR A 57 2.25 -12.44 2.48
C THR A 57 2.13 -11.83 3.87
N MET A 58 2.82 -10.73 4.12
CA MET A 58 2.79 -10.03 5.41
C MET A 58 1.39 -9.52 5.74
N LEU A 59 0.73 -8.83 4.79
CA LEU A 59 -0.63 -8.32 5.03
C LEU A 59 -1.61 -9.48 5.25
N ARG A 60 -1.51 -10.55 4.44
CA ARG A 60 -2.37 -11.73 4.60
C ARG A 60 -2.23 -12.38 5.97
N SER A 61 -1.02 -12.49 6.50
CA SER A 61 -0.79 -13.12 7.81
C SER A 61 -1.32 -12.30 9.00
N GLN A 62 -1.60 -11.01 8.80
CA GLN A 62 -2.14 -10.12 9.82
C GLN A 62 -3.67 -9.98 9.76
N LEU A 63 -4.29 -10.44 8.66
CA LEU A 63 -5.75 -10.41 8.54
C LEU A 63 -6.39 -11.41 9.50
N PRO A 64 -7.48 -11.04 10.20
CA PRO A 64 -8.26 -11.95 11.02
C PRO A 64 -8.74 -13.18 10.25
N ALA A 65 -8.78 -14.32 10.93
CA ALA A 65 -9.36 -15.53 10.38
C ALA A 65 -10.84 -15.33 10.03
N GLY A 66 -11.29 -15.98 8.94
CA GLY A 66 -12.68 -15.91 8.49
C GLY A 66 -12.98 -14.79 7.49
N LEU A 67 -12.10 -13.82 7.29
CA LEU A 67 -12.28 -12.84 6.21
C LEU A 67 -12.00 -13.47 4.84
N THR A 68 -12.85 -13.17 3.87
CA THR A 68 -12.64 -13.55 2.47
C THR A 68 -11.85 -12.46 1.74
N ILE A 69 -10.67 -12.81 1.21
CA ILE A 69 -9.88 -11.90 0.38
C ILE A 69 -10.45 -11.93 -1.04
N GLU A 70 -11.16 -10.89 -1.42
CA GLU A 70 -11.71 -10.75 -2.77
C GLU A 70 -10.68 -10.24 -3.77
N ARG A 71 -9.77 -9.37 -3.29
CA ARG A 71 -8.70 -8.79 -4.12
C ARG A 71 -7.48 -8.49 -3.26
N MET A 72 -6.30 -8.80 -3.79
CA MET A 72 -5.02 -8.39 -3.19
C MET A 72 -4.00 -8.23 -4.31
N GLN A 73 -3.64 -6.98 -4.62
CA GLN A 73 -2.82 -6.67 -5.80
C GLN A 73 -1.95 -5.44 -5.54
N TYR A 74 -0.83 -5.37 -6.27
CA TYR A 74 0.00 -4.17 -6.27
C TYR A 74 -0.54 -3.13 -7.24
N MET A 75 -0.20 -1.87 -7.00
CA MET A 75 -0.54 -0.71 -7.81
C MET A 75 0.67 0.20 -7.95
N ASP A 76 0.68 1.03 -9.01
CA ASP A 76 1.72 1.99 -9.31
C ASP A 76 3.08 1.33 -9.57
N SER A 77 3.14 0.51 -10.61
CA SER A 77 4.35 -0.19 -11.04
C SER A 77 5.44 0.80 -11.52
N ILE A 78 5.08 1.87 -12.23
CA ILE A 78 6.02 2.91 -12.63
C ILE A 78 6.55 3.65 -11.40
N GLY A 79 5.67 3.98 -10.45
CA GLY A 79 6.06 4.59 -9.20
C GLY A 79 7.05 3.76 -8.40
N LEU A 80 6.95 2.43 -8.45
CA LEU A 80 7.96 1.54 -7.89
C LEU A 80 9.32 1.75 -8.53
N LEU A 81 9.40 1.72 -9.86
CA LEU A 81 10.65 1.87 -10.61
C LEU A 81 11.30 3.24 -10.36
N LEU A 82 10.50 4.31 -10.35
CA LEU A 82 10.98 5.66 -10.07
C LEU A 82 11.44 5.81 -8.61
N SER A 83 10.73 5.19 -7.66
CA SER A 83 11.14 5.19 -6.24
C SER A 83 12.45 4.45 -6.03
N LEU A 84 12.65 3.34 -6.73
CA LEU A 84 13.92 2.60 -6.72
C LEU A 84 15.04 3.42 -7.33
N GLY A 85 14.81 4.07 -8.47
CA GLY A 85 15.77 4.98 -9.12
C GLY A 85 16.15 6.15 -8.21
N ASN A 86 15.18 6.78 -7.54
CA ASN A 86 15.44 7.85 -6.58
C ASN A 86 16.27 7.37 -5.37
N LYS A 87 15.97 6.18 -4.85
CA LYS A 87 16.72 5.59 -3.73
C LYS A 87 18.18 5.33 -4.09
N ILE A 88 18.45 4.87 -5.32
CA ILE A 88 19.79 4.53 -5.78
C ILE A 88 20.59 5.79 -6.19
N ALA A 89 19.96 6.69 -6.96
CA ALA A 89 20.66 7.78 -7.62
C ALA A 89 20.58 9.12 -6.88
N LEU A 90 19.42 9.51 -6.36
CA LEU A 90 19.18 10.88 -5.87
C LEU A 90 19.17 11.00 -4.35
N ARG A 91 18.85 9.95 -3.61
CA ARG A 91 18.77 9.88 -2.14
C ARG A 91 17.99 11.06 -1.49
N LYS A 92 17.07 11.69 -2.24
CA LYS A 92 16.27 12.82 -1.72
C LYS A 92 15.24 12.30 -0.71
N ALA A 93 15.18 12.98 0.42
CA ALA A 93 14.35 12.57 1.56
C ALA A 93 12.85 12.87 1.34
N ALA A 94 12.50 13.99 0.71
CA ALA A 94 11.10 14.38 0.53
C ALA A 94 10.84 14.88 -0.90
N PRO A 95 9.66 14.57 -1.48
CA PRO A 95 9.25 15.11 -2.77
C PRO A 95 8.84 16.58 -2.64
N THR A 96 9.07 17.37 -3.69
CA THR A 96 8.55 18.74 -3.80
C THR A 96 7.10 18.72 -4.29
N MET A 97 6.34 19.81 -4.06
CA MET A 97 4.97 19.94 -4.56
C MET A 97 4.88 19.76 -6.08
N GLY A 98 5.85 20.29 -6.84
CA GLY A 98 5.92 20.10 -8.30
C GLY A 98 6.08 18.63 -8.70
N GLN A 99 6.89 17.88 -7.95
CA GLN A 99 7.06 16.44 -8.17
C GLN A 99 5.77 15.67 -7.87
N ILE A 100 5.05 16.01 -6.79
CA ILE A 100 3.78 15.39 -6.45
C ILE A 100 2.76 15.64 -7.57
N THR A 101 2.59 16.90 -8.01
CA THR A 101 1.66 17.24 -9.09
C THR A 101 2.01 16.55 -10.41
N PHE A 102 3.31 16.49 -10.76
CA PHE A 102 3.76 15.76 -11.94
C PHE A 102 3.42 14.26 -11.84
N TRP A 103 3.61 13.68 -10.66
CA TRP A 103 3.31 12.28 -10.39
C TRP A 103 1.82 11.97 -10.59
N ASP A 104 0.96 12.75 -9.95
CA ASP A 104 -0.48 12.56 -10.03
C ASP A 104 -1.01 12.71 -11.46
N ARG A 105 -0.49 13.71 -12.19
CA ARG A 105 -1.00 14.06 -13.52
C ARG A 105 -0.48 13.13 -14.63
N ASN A 106 0.75 12.64 -14.52
CA ASN A 106 1.40 11.91 -15.60
C ASN A 106 1.72 10.45 -15.24
N ILE A 107 2.26 10.21 -14.05
CA ILE A 107 2.76 8.89 -13.67
C ILE A 107 1.62 7.96 -13.29
N ILE A 108 0.67 8.40 -12.48
CA ILE A 108 -0.46 7.56 -12.06
C ILE A 108 -1.32 7.08 -13.22
N PRO A 109 -1.74 7.91 -14.20
CA PRO A 109 -2.47 7.42 -15.37
C PRO A 109 -1.68 6.39 -16.19
N LEU A 110 -0.39 6.63 -16.40
CA LEU A 110 0.48 5.72 -17.12
C LEU A 110 0.67 4.39 -16.37
N SER A 111 0.88 4.45 -15.04
CA SER A 111 0.96 3.28 -14.19
C SER A 111 -0.29 2.42 -14.29
N ARG A 112 -1.50 3.01 -14.32
CA ARG A 112 -2.75 2.27 -14.44
C ARG A 112 -2.84 1.43 -15.71
N MET A 113 -2.26 1.89 -16.81
CA MET A 113 -2.19 1.13 -18.06
C MET A 113 -1.19 -0.03 -17.95
N ILE A 114 0.03 0.26 -17.46
CA ILE A 114 1.10 -0.72 -17.33
C ILE A 114 0.77 -1.76 -16.25
N ASP A 115 0.14 -1.37 -15.14
CA ASP A 115 -0.27 -2.28 -14.08
C ASP A 115 -1.15 -3.43 -14.59
N LYS A 116 -1.99 -3.17 -15.62
CA LYS A 116 -2.79 -4.23 -16.26
C LYS A 116 -1.92 -5.19 -17.04
N LEU A 117 -0.92 -4.69 -17.77
CA LEU A 117 0.00 -5.50 -18.58
C LEU A 117 0.88 -6.40 -17.70
N VAL A 118 1.34 -5.89 -16.56
CA VAL A 118 2.17 -6.66 -15.61
C VAL A 118 1.33 -7.46 -14.60
N LEU A 119 0.03 -7.65 -14.87
CA LEU A 119 -0.92 -8.40 -14.04
C LEU A 119 -0.92 -7.93 -12.57
N ARG A 120 -0.57 -6.66 -12.32
CA ARG A 120 -0.49 -6.06 -10.98
C ARG A 120 0.36 -6.87 -9.99
N SER A 121 1.43 -7.49 -10.53
CA SER A 121 2.33 -8.38 -9.77
C SER A 121 3.31 -7.62 -8.89
N PHE A 122 3.56 -6.35 -9.18
CA PHE A 122 4.42 -5.45 -8.40
C PHE A 122 3.92 -4.00 -8.52
N GLY A 123 4.32 -3.14 -7.57
CA GLY A 123 3.94 -1.73 -7.55
C GLY A 123 4.32 -1.08 -6.22
N ARG A 124 4.29 0.25 -6.17
CA ARG A 124 4.67 1.03 -5.00
C ARG A 124 3.70 0.87 -3.82
N SER A 125 2.44 0.55 -4.12
CA SER A 125 1.39 0.36 -3.13
C SER A 125 0.74 -1.02 -3.27
N LEU A 126 0.22 -1.54 -2.17
CA LEU A 126 -0.54 -2.78 -2.09
C LEU A 126 -1.98 -2.44 -1.69
N ILE A 127 -2.95 -2.89 -2.48
CA ILE A 127 -4.37 -2.82 -2.12
C ILE A 127 -4.89 -4.21 -1.78
N ALA A 128 -5.67 -4.30 -0.72
CA ALA A 128 -6.47 -5.47 -0.38
C ALA A 128 -7.94 -5.07 -0.21
N VAL A 129 -8.84 -5.88 -0.75
CA VAL A 129 -10.29 -5.81 -0.51
C VAL A 129 -10.66 -7.13 0.15
N VAL A 130 -11.14 -7.04 1.36
CA VAL A 130 -11.57 -8.20 2.15
C VAL A 130 -13.01 -8.03 2.59
N ARG A 131 -13.75 -9.14 2.66
CA ARG A 131 -15.15 -9.17 3.02
C ARG A 131 -15.37 -10.06 4.25
N LYS A 132 -16.19 -9.60 5.18
CA LYS A 132 -16.71 -10.42 6.27
C LYS A 132 -17.87 -11.28 5.73
N PRO A 133 -17.82 -12.61 5.87
CA PRO A 133 -18.89 -13.49 5.42
C PRO A 133 -20.25 -13.18 6.03
#